data_162823e69cc010a968062a20fe6ccc79
#
_entry.id   162823e69cc010a968062a20fe6ccc79
#
_cell.length_a   1.000
_cell.length_b   1.000
_cell.length_c   1.000
_cell.angle_alpha   90.00
_cell.angle_beta   90.00
_cell.angle_gamma   90.00
#
_symmetry.space_group_name_H-M   'P 1'
#
loop_
_entity.id
_entity.type
_entity.pdbx_description
1 polymer ?
#
loop_
_entity_poly.entity_id
_entity_poly.type
_entity_poly.pdbx_seq_one_letter_code
_entity_poly.pdbx_strand_id
1 'polypeptide(L)'
;MAEGEEELKTLLKVKEESEKAGLKLNIQKTKIIVSSPITSWQIDGETIEIVTDFIFLGSKITADCDCSHEIKRCLLLGKKAMTKPDRILKSRDITLPTKVRLVKALVFPAVMYECESWTLKKAKHQKIFF
;
A
#
# COMPACT_ATOMS: atom_id res chain seq x y z
N MET A 1 -1.37 14.96 1.61
CA MET A 1 -2.50 14.81 0.67
C MET A 1 -3.11 16.19 0.51
N ALA A 2 -3.54 16.55 -0.68
CA ALA A 2 -4.21 17.83 -0.94
C ALA A 2 -5.69 17.55 -1.22
N GLU A 3 -6.58 18.32 -0.63
CA GLU A 3 -8.04 18.21 -0.86
C GLU A 3 -8.50 18.99 -2.09
N GLY A 4 -7.61 19.83 -2.64
CA GLY A 4 -7.90 20.65 -3.81
C GLY A 4 -6.66 21.11 -4.56
N GLU A 5 -6.89 21.70 -5.71
CA GLU A 5 -5.84 22.21 -6.61
C GLU A 5 -4.96 23.31 -5.96
N GLU A 6 -5.55 24.19 -5.16
CA GLU A 6 -4.84 25.26 -4.45
C GLU A 6 -3.89 24.72 -3.39
N GLU A 7 -4.32 23.68 -2.65
CA GLU A 7 -3.47 23.03 -1.68
C GLU A 7 -2.33 22.28 -2.35
N LEU A 8 -2.59 21.66 -3.50
CA LEU A 8 -1.56 20.99 -4.28
C LEU A 8 -0.49 21.99 -4.75
N LYS A 9 -0.89 23.17 -5.22
CA LYS A 9 0.03 24.27 -5.57
C LYS A 9 0.88 24.70 -4.36
N THR A 10 0.28 24.72 -3.16
CA THR A 10 0.99 25.06 -1.93
C THR A 10 2.00 23.98 -1.55
N LEU A 11 1.66 22.70 -1.72
CA LEU A 11 2.60 21.59 -1.51
C LEU A 11 3.79 21.65 -2.49
N LEU A 12 3.58 22.15 -3.71
CA LEU A 12 4.66 22.30 -4.68
C LEU A 12 5.69 23.37 -4.27
N LYS A 13 5.37 24.30 -3.38
CA LYS A 13 6.36 25.23 -2.78
C LYS A 13 7.43 24.49 -1.98
N VAL A 14 7.10 23.31 -1.43
CA VAL A 14 8.09 22.43 -0.77
C VAL A 14 9.20 22.02 -1.75
N LYS A 15 8.89 21.94 -3.06
CA LYS A 15 9.88 21.69 -4.10
C LYS A 15 10.94 22.79 -4.13
N GLU A 16 10.53 24.06 -4.14
CA GLU A 16 11.47 25.20 -4.18
C GLU A 16 12.40 25.21 -2.97
N GLU A 17 11.86 24.92 -1.78
CA GLU A 17 12.67 24.80 -0.56
C GLU A 17 13.61 23.60 -0.59
N SER A 18 13.16 22.47 -1.17
CA SER A 18 13.99 21.28 -1.35
C SER A 18 15.14 21.52 -2.33
N GLU A 19 14.91 22.28 -3.38
CA GLU A 19 15.93 22.66 -4.36
C GLU A 19 17.02 23.54 -3.75
N LYS A 20 16.66 24.44 -2.82
CA LYS A 20 17.64 25.22 -2.03
C LYS A 20 18.55 24.32 -1.18
N ALA A 21 18.03 23.17 -0.74
CA ALA A 21 18.80 22.16 -0.01
C ALA A 21 19.56 21.18 -0.93
N GLY A 22 19.52 21.39 -2.25
CA GLY A 22 20.19 20.52 -3.24
C GLY A 22 19.40 19.28 -3.63
N LEU A 23 18.13 19.13 -3.19
CA LEU A 23 17.27 18.02 -3.55
C LEU A 23 16.42 18.40 -4.77
N LYS A 24 16.43 17.53 -5.80
CA LYS A 24 15.62 17.73 -7.01
C LYS A 24 14.46 16.75 -7.06
N LEU A 25 13.27 17.26 -7.40
CA LEU A 25 12.10 16.43 -7.63
C LEU A 25 12.31 15.56 -8.89
N ASN A 26 12.10 14.26 -8.75
CA ASN A 26 12.13 13.35 -9.90
C ASN A 26 10.73 13.23 -10.50
N ILE A 27 10.47 13.97 -11.57
CA ILE A 27 9.15 14.07 -12.22
C ILE A 27 8.70 12.71 -12.77
N GLN A 28 9.60 11.91 -13.31
CA GLN A 28 9.27 10.57 -13.85
C GLN A 28 8.77 9.60 -12.77
N LYS A 29 9.23 9.78 -11.52
CA LYS A 29 8.78 8.99 -10.37
C LYS A 29 7.61 9.63 -9.61
N THR A 30 7.30 10.88 -9.91
CA THR A 30 6.18 11.60 -9.31
C THR A 30 4.90 11.25 -10.04
N LYS A 31 3.89 10.84 -9.29
CA LYS A 31 2.58 10.47 -9.85
C LYS A 31 1.48 11.14 -9.05
N ILE A 32 0.37 11.42 -9.72
CA ILE A 32 -0.80 12.05 -9.10
C ILE A 32 -1.96 11.07 -9.16
N ILE A 33 -2.62 10.88 -8.02
CA ILE A 33 -3.87 10.16 -7.90
C ILE A 33 -4.98 11.19 -7.69
N VAL A 34 -5.99 11.18 -8.54
CA VAL A 34 -7.14 12.09 -8.44
C VAL A 34 -8.43 11.27 -8.38
N SER A 35 -9.34 11.68 -7.52
CA SER A 35 -10.70 11.13 -7.42
C SER A 35 -11.70 11.79 -8.38
N SER A 36 -11.31 12.91 -9.02
CA SER A 36 -12.13 13.66 -9.98
C SER A 36 -11.47 13.68 -11.36
N PRO A 37 -12.21 13.86 -12.46
CA PRO A 37 -11.67 13.84 -13.81
C PRO A 37 -10.82 15.08 -14.11
N ILE A 38 -9.57 15.08 -13.66
CA ILE A 38 -8.55 16.03 -14.09
C ILE A 38 -7.80 15.39 -15.26
N THR A 39 -7.75 16.08 -16.38
CA THR A 39 -7.20 15.53 -17.63
C THR A 39 -5.69 15.65 -17.74
N SER A 40 -5.07 16.64 -17.11
CA SER A 40 -3.62 16.79 -17.12
C SER A 40 -3.14 17.70 -15.98
N TRP A 41 -1.96 17.41 -15.45
CA TRP A 41 -1.26 18.25 -14.49
C TRP A 41 0.18 18.46 -14.92
N GLN A 42 0.67 19.70 -14.83
CA GLN A 42 2.04 20.04 -15.22
C GLN A 42 2.79 20.65 -14.03
N ILE A 43 4.05 20.25 -13.88
CA ILE A 43 5.02 20.87 -12.97
C ILE A 43 6.21 21.29 -13.82
N ASP A 44 6.57 22.59 -13.79
CA ASP A 44 7.67 23.18 -14.56
C ASP A 44 7.58 22.92 -16.07
N GLY A 45 6.36 22.85 -16.64
CA GLY A 45 6.15 22.54 -18.04
C GLY A 45 6.23 21.07 -18.41
N GLU A 46 6.58 20.19 -17.47
CA GLU A 46 6.55 18.73 -17.67
C GLU A 46 5.21 18.15 -17.19
N THR A 47 4.62 17.28 -18.01
CA THR A 47 3.36 16.62 -17.68
C THR A 47 3.61 15.47 -16.72
N ILE A 48 2.86 15.45 -15.59
CA ILE A 48 2.92 14.38 -14.61
C ILE A 48 1.91 13.29 -14.97
N GLU A 49 2.31 12.06 -14.79
CA GLU A 49 1.46 10.90 -14.99
C GLU A 49 0.35 10.84 -13.94
N ILE A 50 -0.91 10.82 -14.41
CA ILE A 50 -2.07 10.59 -13.56
C ILE A 50 -2.35 9.09 -13.55
N VAL A 51 -2.44 8.52 -12.36
CA VAL A 51 -2.63 7.08 -12.16
C VAL A 51 -3.89 6.82 -11.32
N THR A 52 -4.53 5.69 -11.55
CA THR A 52 -5.70 5.26 -10.80
C THR A 52 -5.32 4.51 -9.53
N ASP A 53 -4.12 3.95 -9.49
CA ASP A 53 -3.56 3.27 -8.34
C ASP A 53 -2.04 3.45 -8.26
N PHE A 54 -1.51 3.33 -7.05
CA PHE A 54 -0.09 3.47 -6.78
C PHE A 54 0.31 2.60 -5.58
N ILE A 55 1.52 2.02 -5.64
CA ILE A 55 2.07 1.29 -4.49
C ILE A 55 2.96 2.24 -3.71
N PHE A 56 2.53 2.61 -2.51
CA PHE A 56 3.26 3.47 -1.60
C PHE A 56 3.68 2.69 -0.35
N LEU A 57 4.97 2.65 -0.06
CA LEU A 57 5.56 1.90 1.07
C LEU A 57 5.10 0.43 1.16
N GLY A 58 4.76 -0.17 0.03
CA GLY A 58 4.27 -1.55 0.00
C GLY A 58 2.76 -1.71 0.02
N SER A 59 1.98 -0.67 0.32
CA SER A 59 0.51 -0.67 0.25
C SER A 59 -0.01 -0.13 -1.08
N LYS A 60 -1.05 -0.76 -1.60
CA LYS A 60 -1.73 -0.30 -2.82
C LYS A 60 -2.80 0.73 -2.47
N ILE A 61 -2.59 1.96 -2.91
CA ILE A 61 -3.54 3.07 -2.78
C ILE A 61 -4.28 3.21 -4.10
N THR A 62 -5.61 3.35 -4.04
CA THR A 62 -6.49 3.54 -5.21
C THR A 62 -7.22 4.87 -5.09
N ALA A 63 -7.58 5.48 -6.24
CA ALA A 63 -8.29 6.77 -6.29
C ALA A 63 -9.69 6.74 -5.63
N ASP A 64 -10.33 5.57 -5.61
CA ASP A 64 -11.63 5.32 -4.97
C ASP A 64 -11.54 5.02 -3.47
N CYS A 65 -10.33 5.03 -2.90
CA CYS A 65 -10.07 4.67 -1.50
C CYS A 65 -10.61 3.27 -1.11
N ASP A 66 -10.82 2.35 -2.09
CA ASP A 66 -11.25 0.98 -1.79
C ASP A 66 -10.08 0.08 -1.42
N CYS A 67 -9.94 -0.20 -0.13
CA CYS A 67 -8.93 -1.11 0.41
C CYS A 67 -9.13 -2.59 0.01
N SER A 68 -10.18 -2.92 -0.73
CA SER A 68 -10.52 -4.32 -1.08
C SER A 68 -9.43 -5.00 -1.90
N HIS A 69 -8.81 -4.28 -2.80
CA HIS A 69 -7.72 -4.78 -3.64
C HIS A 69 -6.46 -5.04 -2.81
N GLU A 70 -6.16 -4.14 -1.89
CA GLU A 70 -5.01 -4.28 -1.00
C GLU A 70 -5.19 -5.46 -0.03
N ILE A 71 -6.37 -5.60 0.57
CA ILE A 71 -6.70 -6.73 1.45
C ILE A 71 -6.54 -8.06 0.70
N LYS A 72 -7.05 -8.17 -0.54
CA LYS A 72 -6.88 -9.37 -1.36
C LYS A 72 -5.41 -9.65 -1.65
N ARG A 73 -4.63 -8.62 -1.96
CA ARG A 73 -3.19 -8.73 -2.23
C ARG A 73 -2.44 -9.26 -0.99
N CYS A 74 -2.69 -8.69 0.17
CA CYS A 74 -2.07 -9.12 1.43
C CYS A 74 -2.47 -10.54 1.82
N LEU A 75 -3.73 -10.94 1.61
CA LEU A 75 -4.15 -12.34 1.81
C LEU A 75 -3.44 -13.31 0.88
N LEU A 76 -3.20 -12.93 -0.38
CA LEU A 76 -2.42 -13.73 -1.32
C LEU A 76 -0.95 -13.85 -0.89
N LEU A 77 -0.36 -12.77 -0.39
CA LEU A 77 1.00 -12.80 0.18
C LEU A 77 1.07 -13.71 1.40
N GLY A 78 0.08 -13.64 2.29
CA GLY A 78 -0.05 -14.55 3.43
C GLY A 78 -0.14 -16.01 3.00
N LYS A 79 -0.96 -16.34 2.00
CA LYS A 79 -1.02 -17.69 1.41
C LYS A 79 0.33 -18.14 0.86
N LYS A 80 1.03 -17.29 0.11
CA LYS A 80 2.39 -17.59 -0.39
C LYS A 80 3.39 -17.78 0.76
N ALA A 81 3.30 -16.99 1.81
CA ALA A 81 4.14 -17.15 3.00
C ALA A 81 3.88 -18.48 3.71
N MET A 82 2.63 -18.97 3.74
CA MET A 82 2.26 -20.26 4.30
C MET A 82 2.81 -21.45 3.51
N THR A 83 3.02 -21.33 2.20
CA THR A 83 3.55 -22.45 1.40
C THR A 83 5.02 -22.71 1.65
N LYS A 84 5.79 -21.73 2.09
CA LYS A 84 7.22 -21.90 2.40
C LYS A 84 7.46 -22.89 3.56
N PRO A 85 6.80 -22.74 4.73
CA PRO A 85 6.96 -23.67 5.85
C PRO A 85 6.07 -24.91 5.77
N ASP A 86 5.47 -25.24 4.62
CA ASP A 86 4.48 -26.31 4.47
C ASP A 86 4.99 -27.65 5.02
N ARG A 87 6.25 -28.01 4.73
CA ARG A 87 6.88 -29.26 5.26
C ARG A 87 6.93 -29.24 6.79
N ILE A 88 7.25 -28.10 7.41
CA ILE A 88 7.32 -27.95 8.87
C ILE A 88 5.92 -28.02 9.47
N LEU A 89 4.95 -27.36 8.84
CA LEU A 89 3.56 -27.33 9.31
C LEU A 89 2.88 -28.70 9.22
N LYS A 90 3.25 -29.52 8.22
CA LYS A 90 2.76 -30.90 8.04
C LYS A 90 3.52 -31.94 8.86
N SER A 91 4.72 -31.63 9.35
CA SER A 91 5.50 -32.56 10.18
C SER A 91 4.75 -32.92 11.45
N ARG A 92 4.78 -34.20 11.82
CA ARG A 92 4.23 -34.74 13.08
C ARG A 92 5.18 -34.55 14.27
N ASP A 93 6.46 -34.37 14.00
CA ASP A 93 7.50 -34.24 15.04
C ASP A 93 7.52 -32.87 15.70
N ILE A 94 6.84 -31.89 15.08
CA ILE A 94 6.79 -30.49 15.54
C ILE A 94 5.48 -30.26 16.29
N THR A 95 5.59 -29.79 17.53
CA THR A 95 4.44 -29.51 18.39
C THR A 95 3.57 -28.38 17.86
N LEU A 96 2.28 -28.41 18.13
CA LEU A 96 1.32 -27.38 17.72
C LEU A 96 1.71 -25.97 18.19
N PRO A 97 2.16 -25.75 19.44
CA PRO A 97 2.61 -24.42 19.88
C PRO A 97 3.75 -23.87 19.05
N THR A 98 4.70 -24.71 18.63
CA THR A 98 5.81 -24.30 17.75
C THR A 98 5.31 -23.90 16.36
N LYS A 99 4.37 -24.66 15.79
CA LYS A 99 3.73 -24.33 14.51
C LYS A 99 3.01 -22.98 14.57
N VAL A 100 2.23 -22.73 15.63
CA VAL A 100 1.54 -21.46 15.84
C VAL A 100 2.54 -20.29 15.96
N ARG A 101 3.64 -20.46 16.69
CA ARG A 101 4.70 -19.46 16.80
C ARG A 101 5.31 -19.14 15.43
N LEU A 102 5.57 -20.17 14.62
CA LEU A 102 6.12 -20.03 13.28
C LEU A 102 5.16 -19.22 12.37
N VAL A 103 3.87 -19.56 12.37
CA VAL A 103 2.84 -18.85 11.61
C VAL A 103 2.76 -17.38 12.05
N LYS A 104 2.73 -17.13 13.37
CA LYS A 104 2.73 -15.75 13.90
C LYS A 104 3.96 -14.95 13.47
N ALA A 105 5.13 -15.56 13.43
CA ALA A 105 6.38 -14.89 13.06
C ALA A 105 6.53 -14.63 11.56
N LEU A 106 5.99 -15.50 10.69
CA LEU A 106 6.22 -15.44 9.24
C LEU A 106 5.01 -14.89 8.47
N VAL A 107 3.81 -15.27 8.86
CA VAL A 107 2.60 -14.96 8.08
C VAL A 107 1.94 -13.67 8.58
N PHE A 108 1.83 -13.50 9.89
CA PHE A 108 1.20 -12.32 10.47
C PHE A 108 1.84 -11.00 10.00
N PRO A 109 3.17 -10.82 10.03
CA PRO A 109 3.77 -9.58 9.55
C PRO A 109 3.48 -9.32 8.08
N ALA A 110 3.45 -10.36 7.25
CA ALA A 110 3.18 -10.22 5.82
C ALA A 110 1.73 -9.82 5.50
N VAL A 111 0.77 -10.22 6.36
CA VAL A 111 -0.66 -9.91 6.16
C VAL A 111 -1.03 -8.61 6.85
N MET A 112 -0.47 -8.35 8.04
CA MET A 112 -0.86 -7.22 8.88
C MET A 112 -0.03 -5.97 8.63
N TYR A 113 0.91 -5.99 7.67
CA TYR A 113 1.70 -4.83 7.31
C TYR A 113 0.77 -3.70 6.82
N GLU A 114 0.86 -2.55 7.47
CA GLU A 114 0.05 -1.36 7.19
C GLU A 114 -1.48 -1.56 7.23
N CYS A 115 -1.96 -2.55 7.99
CA CYS A 115 -3.40 -2.82 8.08
C CYS A 115 -4.19 -1.75 8.89
N GLU A 116 -3.51 -0.84 9.58
CA GLU A 116 -4.14 0.19 10.43
C GLU A 116 -5.05 1.13 9.63
N SER A 117 -4.73 1.36 8.36
CA SER A 117 -5.52 2.21 7.46
C SER A 117 -6.68 1.48 6.76
N TRP A 118 -6.86 0.17 7.01
CA TRP A 118 -7.89 -0.58 6.32
C TRP A 118 -9.29 -0.33 6.88
N THR A 119 -10.16 0.21 6.06
CA THR A 119 -11.60 0.25 6.34
C THR A 119 -12.25 -1.05 5.90
N LEU A 120 -12.57 -1.93 6.85
CA LEU A 120 -13.22 -3.21 6.58
C LEU A 120 -14.73 -3.07 6.57
N LYS A 121 -15.38 -3.37 5.44
CA LYS A 121 -16.83 -3.58 5.41
C LYS A 121 -17.16 -4.84 6.23
N LYS A 122 -18.26 -4.83 7.01
CA LYS A 122 -18.68 -5.95 7.90
C LYS A 122 -18.62 -7.33 7.22
N ALA A 123 -19.01 -7.43 5.96
CA ALA A 123 -18.97 -8.67 5.19
C ALA A 123 -17.56 -9.23 4.91
N LYS A 124 -16.51 -8.40 4.96
CA LYS A 124 -15.12 -8.81 4.76
C LYS A 124 -14.42 -9.15 6.07
N HIS A 125 -14.85 -8.55 7.17
CA HIS A 125 -14.34 -8.85 8.51
C HIS A 125 -14.49 -10.34 8.85
N GLN A 126 -15.64 -10.93 8.50
CA GLN A 126 -15.90 -12.36 8.72
C GLN A 126 -14.99 -13.29 7.89
N LYS A 127 -14.49 -12.84 6.74
CA LYS A 127 -13.64 -13.66 5.85
C LYS A 127 -12.14 -13.64 6.21
N ILE A 128 -11.71 -12.74 7.07
CA ILE A 128 -10.30 -12.61 7.49
C ILE A 128 -10.00 -13.48 8.69
N PHE A 129 -11.00 -13.80 9.50
CA PHE A 129 -10.84 -14.58 10.74
C PHE A 129 -11.21 -16.06 10.62
N PHE A 130 -11.52 -16.55 9.40
CA PHE A 130 -11.80 -17.97 9.14
C PHE A 130 -10.80 -18.57 8.16
#